data_d0c21e7be431d36735e91673c9b5329a
#
_entry.id   d0c21e7be431d36735e91673c9b5329a
#
_cell.length_a   1.000
_cell.length_b   1.000
_cell.length_c   1.000
_cell.angle_alpha   90.00
_cell.angle_beta   90.00
_cell.angle_gamma   90.00
#
_symmetry.space_group_name_H-M   'P 1'
#
loop_
_entity.id
_entity.type
_entity.pdbx_description
1 polymer ?
#
loop_
_entity_poly.entity_id
_entity_poly.type
_entity_poly.pdbx_seq_one_letter_code
_entity_poly.pdbx_strand_id
1 'polypeptide(L)'
;MSTPYKFIQVRADFGQYILTWFKRNEWAQGITEQVAKEIGIEGGPWASQVSTAINGKLDPKAAFFIAFGMFNIYIHAGDFSKIKDQSLKEKLKGSKAFTHNNGRPFDGADFFRLFTGLIEVPKKYKQAEGKITDKEIKEYSDLMRKHFLKIKRTEMLSPKETWDLFMKQPYTKTMREDDIEYLNDVLRDDADLTYDFLLEKAAYYGRCPCITVLKSMSDVKLSSRFIELNQKMESYFSKQVVKTKTKTKTHDTPKTKSSKAIK
;
A
#
# COMPACT_ATOMS: atom_id res chain seq x y z
N MET A 1 -9.46 21.90 -6.16
CA MET A 1 -9.74 20.60 -6.81
C MET A 1 -8.71 19.57 -6.34
N SER A 2 -9.08 18.69 -5.38
CA SER A 2 -8.12 17.75 -4.72
C SER A 2 -8.60 16.28 -4.78
N THR A 3 -9.39 15.93 -5.78
CA THR A 3 -10.19 14.70 -5.78
C THR A 3 -9.49 13.43 -6.34
N PRO A 4 -8.64 13.45 -7.36
CA PRO A 4 -8.08 12.18 -7.88
C PRO A 4 -7.08 11.50 -6.92
N TYR A 5 -6.32 12.27 -6.15
CA TYR A 5 -5.27 11.72 -5.28
C TYR A 5 -5.82 10.97 -4.05
N LYS A 6 -6.90 11.49 -3.46
CA LYS A 6 -7.57 10.85 -2.31
C LYS A 6 -8.13 9.47 -2.67
N PHE A 7 -8.66 9.33 -3.88
CA PHE A 7 -9.31 8.09 -4.31
C PHE A 7 -8.29 6.96 -4.59
N ILE A 8 -7.14 7.29 -5.16
CA ILE A 8 -6.06 6.33 -5.41
C ILE A 8 -5.50 5.80 -4.07
N GLN A 9 -5.29 6.68 -3.09
CA GLN A 9 -4.79 6.29 -1.78
C GLN A 9 -5.79 5.38 -1.05
N VAL A 10 -7.07 5.70 -1.05
CA VAL A 10 -8.12 4.90 -0.40
C VAL A 10 -8.21 3.49 -1.00
N ARG A 11 -8.06 3.36 -2.33
CA ARG A 11 -8.00 2.05 -3.01
C ARG A 11 -6.79 1.22 -2.56
N ALA A 12 -5.62 1.84 -2.49
CA ALA A 12 -4.40 1.19 -2.02
C ALA A 12 -4.54 0.74 -0.55
N ASP A 13 -5.08 1.60 0.30
CA ASP A 13 -5.33 1.30 1.70
C ASP A 13 -6.32 0.14 1.87
N PHE A 14 -7.42 0.13 1.11
CA PHE A 14 -8.37 -0.98 1.08
C PHE A 14 -7.67 -2.31 0.76
N GLY A 15 -6.84 -2.32 -0.28
CA GLY A 15 -6.06 -3.50 -0.65
C GLY A 15 -5.17 -4.01 0.50
N GLN A 16 -4.51 -3.10 1.22
CA GLN A 16 -3.67 -3.45 2.38
C GLN A 16 -4.48 -4.02 3.54
N TYR A 17 -5.71 -3.53 3.78
CA TYR A 17 -6.57 -4.07 4.82
C TYR A 17 -7.02 -5.50 4.50
N ILE A 18 -7.40 -5.76 3.24
CA ILE A 18 -7.74 -7.09 2.77
C ILE A 18 -6.53 -8.04 2.86
N LEU A 19 -5.36 -7.59 2.42
CA LEU A 19 -4.12 -8.37 2.53
C LEU A 19 -3.79 -8.72 3.99
N THR A 20 -3.95 -7.76 4.91
CA THR A 20 -3.73 -7.97 6.35
C THR A 20 -4.70 -9.00 6.92
N TRP A 21 -5.96 -8.95 6.51
CA TRP A 21 -6.96 -9.93 6.91
C TRP A 21 -6.63 -11.33 6.38
N PHE A 22 -6.24 -11.46 5.12
CA PHE A 22 -5.83 -12.71 4.50
C PHE A 22 -4.60 -13.31 5.20
N LYS A 23 -3.56 -12.51 5.45
CA LYS A 23 -2.35 -12.93 6.18
C LYS A 23 -2.67 -13.46 7.59
N ARG A 24 -3.60 -12.84 8.30
CA ARG A 24 -4.02 -13.29 9.65
C ARG A 24 -4.74 -14.63 9.66
N ASN A 25 -5.37 -14.97 8.57
CA ASN A 25 -6.05 -16.26 8.39
C ASN A 25 -5.19 -17.27 7.63
N GLU A 26 -3.96 -16.90 7.26
CA GLU A 26 -3.03 -17.71 6.46
C GLU A 26 -3.64 -18.15 5.11
N TRP A 27 -4.47 -17.29 4.53
CA TRP A 27 -5.19 -17.57 3.32
C TRP A 27 -4.43 -17.18 2.05
N ALA A 28 -4.47 -18.04 1.04
CA ALA A 28 -4.17 -17.67 -0.33
C ALA A 28 -5.37 -16.91 -0.95
N GLN A 29 -5.10 -16.07 -1.96
CA GLN A 29 -6.14 -15.24 -2.62
C GLN A 29 -7.28 -16.05 -3.26
N GLY A 30 -7.02 -17.31 -3.64
CA GLY A 30 -8.01 -18.20 -4.23
C GLY A 30 -9.04 -18.78 -3.26
N ILE A 31 -8.87 -18.62 -1.94
CA ILE A 31 -9.78 -19.22 -0.95
C ILE A 31 -11.21 -18.69 -1.09
N THR A 32 -11.37 -17.40 -1.41
CA THR A 32 -12.69 -16.78 -1.58
C THR A 32 -13.46 -17.40 -2.73
N GLU A 33 -12.78 -17.71 -3.82
CA GLU A 33 -13.39 -18.38 -4.99
C GLU A 33 -13.76 -19.82 -4.67
N GLN A 34 -12.90 -20.55 -3.95
CA GLN A 34 -13.17 -21.93 -3.54
C GLN A 34 -14.42 -21.99 -2.65
N VAL A 35 -14.48 -21.12 -1.64
CA VAL A 35 -15.65 -21.03 -0.75
C VAL A 35 -16.90 -20.62 -1.52
N ALA A 36 -16.82 -19.60 -2.37
CA ALA A 36 -17.96 -19.11 -3.14
C ALA A 36 -18.59 -20.20 -4.01
N LYS A 37 -17.76 -21.05 -4.65
CA LYS A 37 -18.22 -22.20 -5.44
C LYS A 37 -18.93 -23.25 -4.58
N GLU A 38 -18.41 -23.55 -3.39
CA GLU A 38 -19.00 -24.56 -2.50
C GLU A 38 -20.34 -24.14 -1.90
N ILE A 39 -20.50 -22.85 -1.58
CA ILE A 39 -21.71 -22.36 -0.92
C ILE A 39 -22.67 -21.63 -1.85
N GLY A 40 -22.35 -21.56 -3.16
CA GLY A 40 -23.25 -20.99 -4.18
C GLY A 40 -23.33 -19.46 -4.17
N ILE A 41 -22.22 -18.76 -3.87
CA ILE A 41 -22.18 -17.29 -4.04
C ILE A 41 -21.97 -16.97 -5.52
N GLU A 42 -22.99 -16.41 -6.16
CA GLU A 42 -22.92 -15.96 -7.53
C GLU A 42 -22.14 -14.63 -7.65
N GLY A 43 -21.44 -14.45 -8.76
CA GLY A 43 -20.76 -13.19 -9.08
C GLY A 43 -19.40 -12.95 -8.41
N GLY A 44 -18.87 -13.94 -7.73
CA GLY A 44 -17.56 -13.84 -7.07
C GLY A 44 -17.60 -14.12 -5.57
N PRO A 45 -16.61 -13.69 -4.77
CA PRO A 45 -15.40 -12.95 -5.16
C PRO A 45 -14.33 -13.87 -5.79
N TRP A 46 -14.03 -13.65 -7.06
CA TRP A 46 -13.04 -14.43 -7.79
C TRP A 46 -11.62 -14.10 -7.36
N ALA A 47 -10.70 -15.05 -7.42
CA ALA A 47 -9.29 -14.87 -7.06
C ALA A 47 -8.64 -13.69 -7.79
N SER A 48 -8.95 -13.50 -9.07
CA SER A 48 -8.46 -12.38 -9.86
C SER A 48 -8.95 -11.02 -9.36
N GLN A 49 -10.21 -10.91 -8.95
CA GLN A 49 -10.78 -9.68 -8.38
C GLN A 49 -10.14 -9.35 -7.03
N VAL A 50 -9.96 -10.37 -6.17
CA VAL A 50 -9.28 -10.20 -4.87
C VAL A 50 -7.82 -9.76 -5.07
N SER A 51 -7.10 -10.39 -6.02
CA SER A 51 -5.75 -9.98 -6.38
C SER A 51 -5.68 -8.54 -6.87
N THR A 52 -6.63 -8.14 -7.71
CA THR A 52 -6.73 -6.77 -8.23
C THR A 52 -7.04 -5.77 -7.11
N ALA A 53 -7.91 -6.16 -6.16
CA ALA A 53 -8.22 -5.35 -4.97
C ALA A 53 -7.00 -5.14 -4.08
N ILE A 54 -6.27 -6.22 -3.76
CA ILE A 54 -5.05 -6.17 -2.95
C ILE A 54 -3.98 -5.27 -3.56
N ASN A 55 -3.88 -5.25 -4.90
CA ASN A 55 -2.94 -4.41 -5.63
C ASN A 55 -3.42 -2.96 -5.86
N GLY A 56 -4.57 -2.56 -5.30
CA GLY A 56 -5.14 -1.23 -5.45
C GLY A 56 -5.60 -0.89 -6.88
N LYS A 57 -5.73 -1.90 -7.74
CA LYS A 57 -6.09 -1.77 -9.17
C LYS A 57 -7.56 -2.12 -9.44
N LEU A 58 -8.32 -2.43 -8.39
CA LEU A 58 -9.71 -2.83 -8.53
C LEU A 58 -10.56 -1.65 -9.01
N ASP A 59 -11.31 -1.89 -10.07
CA ASP A 59 -12.47 -1.07 -10.44
C ASP A 59 -13.73 -1.92 -10.21
N PRO A 60 -14.27 -1.90 -8.95
CA PRO A 60 -15.20 -2.91 -8.52
C PRO A 60 -16.61 -2.61 -8.99
N LYS A 61 -17.27 -3.65 -9.50
CA LYS A 61 -18.73 -3.65 -9.63
C LYS A 61 -19.36 -3.91 -8.26
N ALA A 62 -20.59 -3.44 -8.04
CA ALA A 62 -21.33 -3.67 -6.80
C ALA A 62 -21.42 -5.17 -6.43
N ALA A 63 -21.53 -6.05 -7.42
CA ALA A 63 -21.56 -7.49 -7.24
C ALA A 63 -20.33 -8.04 -6.49
N PHE A 64 -19.13 -7.47 -6.70
CA PHE A 64 -17.93 -7.86 -5.95
C PHE A 64 -18.10 -7.62 -4.45
N PHE A 65 -18.57 -6.44 -4.05
CA PHE A 65 -18.73 -6.12 -2.63
C PHE A 65 -19.82 -6.96 -1.97
N ILE A 66 -20.92 -7.21 -2.68
CA ILE A 66 -22.02 -8.07 -2.18
C ILE A 66 -21.46 -9.48 -1.94
N ALA A 67 -20.81 -10.09 -2.92
CA ALA A 67 -20.25 -11.43 -2.81
C ALA A 67 -19.16 -11.51 -1.74
N PHE A 68 -18.32 -10.48 -1.62
CA PHE A 68 -17.26 -10.42 -0.62
C PHE A 68 -17.83 -10.27 0.81
N GLY A 69 -18.90 -9.51 0.96
CA GLY A 69 -19.66 -9.41 2.22
C GLY A 69 -20.32 -10.74 2.60
N MET A 70 -20.95 -11.44 1.66
CA MET A 70 -21.55 -12.77 1.88
C MET A 70 -20.49 -13.79 2.32
N PHE A 71 -19.34 -13.82 1.65
CA PHE A 71 -18.19 -14.64 2.06
C PHE A 71 -17.79 -14.33 3.51
N ASN A 72 -17.63 -13.05 3.85
CA ASN A 72 -17.23 -12.64 5.19
C ASN A 72 -18.24 -13.01 6.27
N ILE A 73 -19.56 -12.84 5.99
CA ILE A 73 -20.63 -13.25 6.90
C ILE A 73 -20.61 -14.76 7.10
N TYR A 74 -20.37 -15.53 6.04
CA TYR A 74 -20.24 -16.98 6.13
C TYR A 74 -19.07 -17.40 7.04
N ILE A 75 -17.91 -16.76 6.90
CA ILE A 75 -16.77 -16.97 7.79
C ILE A 75 -17.12 -16.61 9.24
N HIS A 76 -17.88 -15.53 9.45
CA HIS A 76 -18.30 -15.11 10.80
C HIS A 76 -19.24 -16.11 11.47
N ALA A 77 -20.13 -16.70 10.70
CA ALA A 77 -21.06 -17.73 11.21
C ALA A 77 -20.34 -18.99 11.69
N GLY A 78 -19.18 -19.33 11.10
CA GLY A 78 -18.34 -20.46 11.52
C GLY A 78 -18.97 -21.84 11.24
N ASP A 79 -20.12 -21.90 10.56
CA ASP A 79 -20.75 -23.15 10.12
C ASP A 79 -20.28 -23.53 8.72
N PHE A 80 -19.32 -24.43 8.65
CA PHE A 80 -18.73 -24.93 7.41
C PHE A 80 -19.35 -26.26 6.94
N SER A 81 -20.55 -26.60 7.39
CA SER A 81 -21.25 -27.85 7.03
C SER A 81 -21.46 -28.00 5.52
N LYS A 82 -21.69 -26.90 4.82
CA LYS A 82 -21.89 -26.84 3.36
C LYS A 82 -20.62 -27.08 2.54
N ILE A 83 -19.45 -26.94 3.12
CA ILE A 83 -18.16 -27.18 2.44
C ILE A 83 -17.96 -28.69 2.32
N LYS A 84 -17.85 -29.20 1.09
CA LYS A 84 -17.59 -30.60 0.79
C LYS A 84 -16.11 -30.95 0.80
N ASP A 85 -15.27 -30.02 0.32
CA ASP A 85 -13.81 -30.19 0.35
C ASP A 85 -13.28 -30.15 1.79
N GLN A 86 -12.82 -31.29 2.27
CA GLN A 86 -12.31 -31.44 3.64
C GLN A 86 -11.06 -30.58 3.88
N SER A 87 -10.17 -30.45 2.89
CA SER A 87 -8.97 -29.62 3.02
C SER A 87 -9.33 -28.12 3.14
N LEU A 88 -10.32 -27.66 2.37
CA LEU A 88 -10.85 -26.31 2.48
C LEU A 88 -11.52 -26.11 3.84
N LYS A 89 -12.32 -27.05 4.30
CA LYS A 89 -12.99 -27.01 5.60
C LYS A 89 -11.99 -26.89 6.75
N GLU A 90 -10.90 -27.65 6.73
CA GLU A 90 -9.83 -27.54 7.72
C GLU A 90 -9.14 -26.16 7.69
N LYS A 91 -8.89 -25.60 6.50
CA LYS A 91 -8.32 -24.24 6.36
C LYS A 91 -9.23 -23.14 6.89
N LEU A 92 -10.55 -23.38 6.91
CA LEU A 92 -11.52 -22.39 7.40
C LEU A 92 -11.73 -22.51 8.92
N LYS A 93 -11.38 -23.62 9.53
CA LYS A 93 -11.45 -23.80 11.00
C LYS A 93 -10.57 -22.77 11.69
N GLY A 94 -11.15 -22.01 12.63
CA GLY A 94 -10.45 -20.96 13.37
C GLY A 94 -10.27 -19.66 12.61
N SER A 95 -10.75 -19.58 11.35
CA SER A 95 -10.73 -18.35 10.57
C SER A 95 -11.55 -17.24 11.22
N LYS A 96 -11.04 -16.02 11.12
CA LYS A 96 -11.67 -14.83 11.71
C LYS A 96 -12.21 -13.93 10.62
N ALA A 97 -13.49 -13.64 10.68
CA ALA A 97 -14.15 -12.69 9.78
C ALA A 97 -13.58 -11.27 9.93
N PHE A 98 -13.70 -10.48 8.88
CA PHE A 98 -13.44 -9.04 8.93
C PHE A 98 -14.58 -8.36 9.66
N THR A 99 -14.31 -7.77 10.83
CA THR A 99 -15.37 -7.25 11.71
C THR A 99 -15.09 -5.83 12.15
N HIS A 100 -16.14 -5.08 12.44
CA HIS A 100 -16.08 -3.81 13.16
C HIS A 100 -15.42 -3.94 14.55
N ASN A 101 -15.16 -2.82 15.20
CA ASN A 101 -14.62 -2.82 16.56
C ASN A 101 -15.58 -3.48 17.59
N ASN A 102 -16.87 -3.44 17.34
CA ASN A 102 -17.92 -4.06 18.17
C ASN A 102 -18.15 -5.56 17.85
N GLY A 103 -17.35 -6.16 16.94
CA GLY A 103 -17.46 -7.56 16.57
C GLY A 103 -18.44 -7.88 15.43
N ARG A 104 -19.31 -6.96 15.01
CA ARG A 104 -20.21 -7.18 13.87
C ARG A 104 -19.39 -7.43 12.59
N PRO A 105 -19.70 -8.47 11.78
CA PRO A 105 -19.01 -8.70 10.52
C PRO A 105 -19.34 -7.58 9.52
N PHE A 106 -18.36 -7.26 8.66
CA PHE A 106 -18.59 -6.37 7.52
C PHE A 106 -19.48 -7.09 6.50
N ASP A 107 -20.53 -6.40 6.08
CA ASP A 107 -21.32 -6.78 4.92
C ASP A 107 -20.80 -6.12 3.63
N GLY A 108 -21.48 -6.34 2.51
CA GLY A 108 -21.07 -5.76 1.22
C GLY A 108 -21.10 -4.23 1.22
N ALA A 109 -22.06 -3.61 1.90
CA ALA A 109 -22.14 -2.16 2.02
C ALA A 109 -20.99 -1.59 2.86
N ASP A 110 -20.59 -2.28 3.94
CA ASP A 110 -19.46 -1.89 4.77
C ASP A 110 -18.14 -1.97 3.99
N PHE A 111 -17.91 -3.03 3.19
CA PHE A 111 -16.73 -3.12 2.32
C PHE A 111 -16.73 -2.02 1.25
N PHE A 112 -17.86 -1.70 0.67
CA PHE A 112 -17.96 -0.58 -0.27
C PHE A 112 -17.64 0.76 0.39
N ARG A 113 -18.20 1.03 1.59
CA ARG A 113 -17.91 2.25 2.36
C ARG A 113 -16.45 2.34 2.76
N LEU A 114 -15.83 1.20 3.13
CA LEU A 114 -14.40 1.14 3.41
C LEU A 114 -13.57 1.45 2.16
N PHE A 115 -13.95 0.88 1.01
CA PHE A 115 -13.31 1.11 -0.28
C PHE A 115 -13.41 2.57 -0.74
N THR A 116 -14.50 3.25 -0.43
CA THR A 116 -14.71 4.67 -0.77
C THR A 116 -14.18 5.63 0.31
N GLY A 117 -13.66 5.10 1.43
CA GLY A 117 -13.15 5.90 2.54
C GLY A 117 -14.25 6.58 3.39
N LEU A 118 -15.49 6.12 3.27
CA LEU A 118 -16.63 6.64 4.05
C LEU A 118 -16.67 6.10 5.47
N ILE A 119 -15.98 4.99 5.75
CA ILE A 119 -15.81 4.45 7.10
C ILE A 119 -14.34 4.20 7.38
N GLU A 120 -13.96 4.34 8.63
CA GLU A 120 -12.61 4.00 9.08
C GLU A 120 -12.44 2.49 9.22
N VAL A 121 -11.26 2.01 8.82
CA VAL A 121 -10.86 0.63 9.08
C VAL A 121 -10.72 0.39 10.58
N PRO A 122 -11.24 -0.74 11.10
CA PRO A 122 -11.03 -1.11 12.49
C PRO A 122 -9.53 -1.22 12.82
N LYS A 123 -9.14 -0.73 14.02
CA LYS A 123 -7.73 -0.63 14.45
C LYS A 123 -6.93 -1.93 14.26
N LYS A 124 -7.58 -3.08 14.45
CA LYS A 124 -6.97 -4.40 14.30
C LYS A 124 -6.51 -4.75 12.88
N TYR A 125 -7.04 -4.07 11.84
CA TYR A 125 -6.62 -4.25 10.44
C TYR A 125 -5.73 -3.10 9.95
N LYS A 126 -5.62 -2.02 10.73
CA LYS A 126 -4.54 -1.07 10.51
C LYS A 126 -3.25 -1.86 10.74
N GLN A 127 -2.39 -1.95 9.73
CA GLN A 127 -1.05 -2.45 9.99
C GLN A 127 -0.52 -1.63 11.18
N ALA A 128 0.00 -2.32 12.18
CA ALA A 128 0.85 -1.64 13.14
C ALA A 128 1.86 -0.87 12.29
N GLU A 129 1.89 0.45 12.42
CA GLU A 129 2.87 1.28 11.72
C GLU A 129 4.24 0.83 12.21
N GLY A 130 4.74 -0.26 11.62
CA GLY A 130 6.10 -0.72 11.89
C GLY A 130 7.00 0.44 11.49
N LYS A 131 7.77 0.95 12.44
CA LYS A 131 8.82 1.92 12.12
C LYS A 131 9.63 1.33 10.95
N ILE A 132 9.93 2.17 9.99
CA ILE A 132 10.92 1.81 8.99
C ILE A 132 12.26 1.70 9.72
N THR A 133 12.91 0.57 9.59
CA THR A 133 14.22 0.32 10.19
C THR A 133 15.32 0.63 9.20
N ASP A 134 16.52 0.99 9.69
CA ASP A 134 17.71 1.21 8.84
C ASP A 134 18.03 -0.04 8.00
N LYS A 135 17.78 -1.23 8.54
CA LYS A 135 17.92 -2.49 7.80
C LYS A 135 16.98 -2.56 6.58
N GLU A 136 15.74 -2.09 6.72
CA GLU A 136 14.77 -2.07 5.61
C GLU A 136 15.12 -0.99 4.59
N ILE A 137 15.67 0.14 5.02
CA ILE A 137 16.15 1.20 4.12
C ILE A 137 17.33 0.67 3.31
N LYS A 138 18.27 -0.01 3.97
CA LYS A 138 19.41 -0.64 3.29
C LYS A 138 18.94 -1.72 2.30
N GLU A 139 18.05 -2.61 2.72
CA GLU A 139 17.46 -3.63 1.83
C GLU A 139 16.78 -2.99 0.62
N TYR A 140 16.10 -1.86 0.80
CA TYR A 140 15.47 -1.12 -0.28
C TYR A 140 16.50 -0.54 -1.26
N SER A 141 17.60 0.03 -0.76
CA SER A 141 18.73 0.49 -1.59
C SER A 141 19.33 -0.65 -2.42
N ASP A 142 19.57 -1.80 -1.79
CA ASP A 142 20.11 -3.00 -2.46
C ASP A 142 19.17 -3.52 -3.57
N LEU A 143 17.87 -3.52 -3.31
CA LEU A 143 16.87 -3.95 -4.30
C LEU A 143 16.79 -2.96 -5.48
N MET A 144 16.94 -1.68 -5.21
CA MET A 144 17.00 -0.63 -6.22
C MET A 144 18.21 -0.82 -7.14
N ARG A 145 19.40 -1.03 -6.57
CA ARG A 145 20.65 -1.34 -7.31
C ARG A 145 20.50 -2.61 -8.16
N LYS A 146 20.00 -3.69 -7.54
CA LYS A 146 19.79 -4.96 -8.25
C LYS A 146 18.85 -4.79 -9.45
N HIS A 147 17.81 -3.98 -9.29
CA HIS A 147 16.87 -3.73 -10.39
C HIS A 147 17.51 -2.88 -11.48
N PHE A 148 18.27 -1.85 -11.14
CA PHE A 148 19.02 -1.03 -12.07
C PHE A 148 20.02 -1.87 -12.89
N LEU A 149 20.78 -2.72 -12.22
CA LEU A 149 21.70 -3.66 -12.86
C LEU A 149 20.98 -4.69 -13.74
N LYS A 150 19.77 -5.11 -13.36
CA LYS A 150 18.96 -6.00 -14.17
C LYS A 150 18.50 -5.31 -15.44
N ILE A 151 18.07 -4.05 -15.38
CA ILE A 151 17.74 -3.25 -16.58
C ILE A 151 18.95 -3.20 -17.50
N LYS A 152 20.12 -2.80 -16.97
CA LYS A 152 21.37 -2.75 -17.74
C LYS A 152 21.66 -4.05 -18.49
N ARG A 153 21.51 -5.21 -17.83
CA ARG A 153 21.77 -6.52 -18.44
C ARG A 153 20.74 -6.90 -19.49
N THR A 154 19.45 -6.67 -19.18
CA THR A 154 18.33 -7.07 -20.07
C THR A 154 18.32 -6.24 -21.34
N GLU A 155 18.59 -4.94 -21.22
CA GLU A 155 18.64 -4.00 -22.36
C GLU A 155 20.03 -3.95 -23.01
N MET A 156 21.00 -4.76 -22.55
CA MET A 156 22.39 -4.80 -23.04
C MET A 156 23.07 -3.42 -23.06
N LEU A 157 22.79 -2.58 -22.07
CA LEU A 157 23.32 -1.21 -21.99
C LEU A 157 24.67 -1.16 -21.27
N SER A 158 25.52 -0.23 -21.68
CA SER A 158 26.69 0.19 -20.88
C SER A 158 26.24 0.95 -19.61
N PRO A 159 27.10 1.12 -18.60
CA PRO A 159 26.79 1.93 -17.43
C PRO A 159 26.35 3.36 -17.78
N LYS A 160 26.99 3.98 -18.74
CA LYS A 160 26.68 5.32 -19.23
C LYS A 160 25.30 5.38 -19.88
N GLU A 161 25.02 4.46 -20.79
CA GLU A 161 23.70 4.40 -21.46
C GLU A 161 22.58 4.12 -20.48
N THR A 162 22.78 3.28 -19.46
CA THR A 162 21.78 3.04 -18.41
C THR A 162 21.52 4.31 -17.61
N TRP A 163 22.58 5.09 -17.31
CA TRP A 163 22.44 6.38 -16.65
C TRP A 163 21.75 7.42 -17.54
N ASP A 164 22.12 7.50 -18.81
CA ASP A 164 21.46 8.37 -19.80
C ASP A 164 19.97 8.03 -19.94
N LEU A 165 19.61 6.74 -19.87
CA LEU A 165 18.23 6.29 -19.87
C LEU A 165 17.49 6.76 -18.61
N PHE A 166 18.13 6.69 -17.44
CA PHE A 166 17.61 7.21 -16.18
C PHE A 166 17.34 8.72 -16.26
N MET A 167 18.31 9.49 -16.77
CA MET A 167 18.23 10.95 -16.94
C MET A 167 17.15 11.41 -17.92
N LYS A 168 16.82 10.60 -18.92
CA LYS A 168 15.77 10.89 -19.90
C LYS A 168 14.35 10.74 -19.37
N GLN A 169 14.16 10.11 -18.20
CA GLN A 169 12.82 9.85 -17.67
C GLN A 169 12.12 11.17 -17.30
N PRO A 170 10.82 11.31 -17.59
CA PRO A 170 10.08 12.55 -17.31
C PRO A 170 10.14 12.97 -15.84
N TYR A 171 10.17 12.00 -14.94
CA TYR A 171 10.21 12.26 -13.51
C TYR A 171 11.59 12.79 -13.06
N THR A 172 12.68 12.28 -13.63
CA THR A 172 14.04 12.74 -13.32
C THR A 172 14.23 14.22 -13.69
N LYS A 173 13.60 14.67 -14.79
CA LYS A 173 13.63 16.09 -15.21
C LYS A 173 13.00 17.06 -14.21
N THR A 174 12.17 16.56 -13.28
CA THR A 174 11.54 17.36 -12.22
C THR A 174 12.27 17.30 -10.89
N MET A 175 13.34 16.50 -10.82
CA MET A 175 14.13 16.36 -9.61
C MET A 175 15.18 17.47 -9.52
N ARG A 176 15.55 17.82 -8.29
CA ARG A 176 16.66 18.74 -8.02
C ARG A 176 17.98 18.06 -8.38
N GLU A 177 18.95 18.83 -8.78
CA GLU A 177 20.27 18.34 -9.20
C GLU A 177 20.97 17.53 -8.11
N ASP A 178 20.96 18.03 -6.87
CA ASP A 178 21.52 17.33 -5.69
C ASP A 178 20.86 15.97 -5.45
N ASP A 179 19.55 15.84 -5.71
CA ASP A 179 18.81 14.58 -5.54
C ASP A 179 19.22 13.56 -6.60
N ILE A 180 19.47 14.02 -7.81
CA ILE A 180 19.94 13.20 -8.92
C ILE A 180 21.35 12.68 -8.63
N GLU A 181 22.25 13.56 -8.17
CA GLU A 181 23.60 13.21 -7.80
C GLU A 181 23.62 12.16 -6.69
N TYR A 182 22.87 12.38 -5.61
CA TYR A 182 22.76 11.42 -4.52
C TYR A 182 22.17 10.05 -4.98
N LEU A 183 21.17 10.04 -5.84
CA LEU A 183 20.64 8.79 -6.39
C LEU A 183 21.63 8.08 -7.30
N ASN A 184 22.47 8.83 -8.02
CA ASN A 184 23.56 8.25 -8.79
C ASN A 184 24.54 7.48 -7.87
N ASP A 185 24.94 8.09 -6.76
CA ASP A 185 25.82 7.46 -5.78
C ASP A 185 25.16 6.19 -5.18
N VAL A 186 23.86 6.27 -4.86
CA VAL A 186 23.11 5.10 -4.38
C VAL A 186 23.07 3.98 -5.42
N LEU A 187 22.85 4.29 -6.71
CA LEU A 187 22.80 3.29 -7.79
C LEU A 187 24.17 2.69 -8.11
N ARG A 188 25.27 3.42 -7.84
CA ARG A 188 26.65 2.96 -8.02
C ARG A 188 27.20 2.20 -6.82
N ASP A 189 26.46 2.10 -5.73
CA ASP A 189 26.87 1.50 -4.45
C ASP A 189 27.91 2.35 -3.67
N ASP A 190 27.96 3.65 -3.96
CA ASP A 190 28.82 4.60 -3.26
C ASP A 190 28.11 5.20 -2.04
N ALA A 191 26.79 5.11 -1.96
CA ALA A 191 25.96 5.53 -0.82
C ALA A 191 24.75 4.60 -0.61
N ASP A 192 24.17 4.62 0.60
CA ASP A 192 22.86 4.03 0.90
C ASP A 192 21.80 5.12 1.05
N LEU A 193 20.54 4.82 0.73
CA LEU A 193 19.44 5.72 1.06
C LEU A 193 19.37 5.93 2.58
N THR A 194 19.03 7.14 3.00
CA THR A 194 18.85 7.48 4.41
C THR A 194 17.39 7.75 4.73
N TYR A 195 17.03 7.61 6.01
CA TYR A 195 15.69 7.94 6.50
C TYR A 195 15.33 9.39 6.19
N ASP A 196 16.25 10.32 6.44
CA ASP A 196 16.03 11.76 6.25
C ASP A 196 15.81 12.10 4.77
N PHE A 197 16.60 11.51 3.87
CA PHE A 197 16.41 11.66 2.43
C PHE A 197 15.02 11.18 2.01
N LEU A 198 14.60 9.98 2.44
CA LEU A 198 13.30 9.44 2.07
C LEU A 198 12.14 10.28 2.62
N LEU A 199 12.26 10.79 3.85
CA LEU A 199 11.26 11.66 4.47
C LEU A 199 11.17 13.01 3.74
N GLU A 200 12.30 13.64 3.44
CA GLU A 200 12.37 14.90 2.70
C GLU A 200 11.74 14.75 1.31
N LYS A 201 12.09 13.67 0.59
CA LYS A 201 11.56 13.44 -0.76
C LYS A 201 10.09 13.10 -0.76
N ALA A 202 9.59 12.37 0.25
CA ALA A 202 8.16 12.18 0.42
C ALA A 202 7.43 13.50 0.70
N ALA A 203 8.05 14.42 1.45
CA ALA A 203 7.50 15.75 1.71
C ALA A 203 7.46 16.65 0.47
N TYR A 204 8.52 16.61 -0.34
CA TYR A 204 8.68 17.47 -1.51
C TYR A 204 7.94 16.96 -2.74
N TYR A 205 8.12 15.67 -3.07
CA TYR A 205 7.54 15.05 -4.28
C TYR A 205 6.22 14.31 -4.00
N GLY A 206 5.76 14.21 -2.75
CA GLY A 206 4.58 13.45 -2.34
C GLY A 206 4.77 11.94 -2.37
N ARG A 207 5.94 11.44 -2.77
CA ARG A 207 6.30 10.01 -2.85
C ARG A 207 7.82 9.82 -2.97
N CYS A 208 8.30 8.60 -2.75
CA CYS A 208 9.67 8.25 -3.09
C CYS A 208 9.84 8.17 -4.63
N PRO A 209 10.75 8.94 -5.23
CA PRO A 209 10.92 9.00 -6.68
C PRO A 209 11.50 7.71 -7.27
N CYS A 210 12.30 6.97 -6.52
CA CYS A 210 13.18 5.91 -7.01
C CYS A 210 12.46 4.84 -7.84
N ILE A 211 11.40 4.24 -7.28
CA ILE A 211 10.70 3.15 -7.99
C ILE A 211 9.94 3.63 -9.23
N THR A 212 9.46 4.88 -9.20
CA THR A 212 8.74 5.47 -10.33
C THR A 212 9.67 5.63 -11.53
N VAL A 213 10.89 6.13 -11.28
CA VAL A 213 11.91 6.29 -12.33
C VAL A 213 12.32 4.92 -12.87
N LEU A 214 12.65 3.96 -12.00
CA LEU A 214 13.07 2.62 -12.42
C LEU A 214 11.99 1.88 -13.23
N LYS A 215 10.72 2.05 -12.88
CA LYS A 215 9.60 1.46 -13.66
C LYS A 215 9.45 2.07 -15.04
N SER A 216 9.79 3.35 -15.21
CA SER A 216 9.67 4.03 -16.51
C SER A 216 10.86 3.77 -17.43
N MET A 217 11.96 3.22 -16.91
CA MET A 217 13.17 2.94 -17.71
C MET A 217 13.02 1.68 -18.58
N SER A 218 12.28 0.68 -18.15
CA SER A 218 12.16 -0.60 -18.85
C SER A 218 10.94 -1.39 -18.34
N ASP A 219 10.42 -2.30 -19.18
CA ASP A 219 9.38 -3.26 -18.81
C ASP A 219 9.89 -4.41 -17.91
N VAL A 220 11.13 -4.35 -17.49
CA VAL A 220 11.74 -5.34 -16.58
C VAL A 220 10.95 -5.41 -15.27
N LYS A 221 10.41 -6.57 -14.98
CA LYS A 221 9.53 -6.81 -13.84
C LYS A 221 10.26 -6.64 -12.51
N LEU A 222 9.72 -5.79 -11.63
CA LEU A 222 10.18 -5.62 -10.26
C LEU A 222 9.99 -6.90 -9.43
N SER A 223 10.88 -7.15 -8.47
CA SER A 223 10.66 -8.24 -7.50
C SER A 223 9.50 -7.91 -6.57
N SER A 224 8.78 -8.96 -6.12
CA SER A 224 7.66 -8.81 -5.17
C SER A 224 8.10 -8.12 -3.88
N ARG A 225 9.31 -8.45 -3.39
CA ARG A 225 9.88 -7.83 -2.18
C ARG A 225 10.17 -6.35 -2.36
N PHE A 226 10.64 -5.92 -3.53
CA PHE A 226 10.87 -4.50 -3.81
C PHE A 226 9.55 -3.72 -3.84
N ILE A 227 8.52 -4.30 -4.44
CA ILE A 227 7.17 -3.69 -4.47
C ILE A 227 6.62 -3.56 -3.04
N GLU A 228 6.74 -4.61 -2.22
CA GLU A 228 6.27 -4.62 -0.83
C GLU A 228 6.96 -3.55 0.01
N LEU A 229 8.29 -3.48 -0.04
CA LEU A 229 9.08 -2.47 0.69
C LEU A 229 8.74 -1.05 0.24
N ASN A 230 8.61 -0.83 -1.07
CA ASN A 230 8.22 0.48 -1.58
C ASN A 230 6.86 0.92 -1.06
N GLN A 231 5.86 0.04 -1.07
CA GLN A 231 4.53 0.33 -0.54
C GLN A 231 4.58 0.66 0.97
N LYS A 232 5.38 -0.10 1.73
CA LYS A 232 5.59 0.16 3.15
C LYS A 232 6.20 1.53 3.38
N MET A 233 7.25 1.88 2.63
CA MET A 233 7.95 3.17 2.73
C MET A 233 7.05 4.33 2.33
N GLU A 234 6.36 4.26 1.20
CA GLU A 234 5.43 5.29 0.76
C GLU A 234 4.33 5.54 1.80
N SER A 235 3.71 4.48 2.32
CA SER A 235 2.68 4.59 3.37
C SER A 235 3.21 5.22 4.64
N TYR A 236 4.39 4.82 5.10
CA TYR A 236 4.99 5.33 6.32
C TYR A 236 5.38 6.81 6.19
N PHE A 237 6.16 7.18 5.18
CA PHE A 237 6.66 8.54 5.02
C PHE A 237 5.56 9.55 4.70
N SER A 238 4.55 9.19 3.90
CA SER A 238 3.39 10.05 3.65
C SER A 238 2.68 10.45 4.95
N LYS A 239 2.54 9.50 5.90
CA LYS A 239 1.93 9.77 7.20
C LYS A 239 2.81 10.65 8.10
N GLN A 240 4.14 10.48 8.05
CA GLN A 240 5.05 11.34 8.81
C GLN A 240 4.98 12.80 8.33
N VAL A 241 4.94 13.02 7.02
CA VAL A 241 4.78 14.36 6.42
C VAL A 241 3.50 15.04 6.90
N VAL A 242 2.39 14.32 6.97
CA VAL A 242 1.10 14.87 7.49
C VAL A 242 1.23 15.25 8.96
N LYS A 243 1.83 14.39 9.80
CA LYS A 243 2.05 14.65 11.23
C LYS A 243 2.90 15.91 11.46
N THR A 244 3.93 16.11 10.66
CA THR A 244 4.81 17.29 10.75
C THR A 244 4.06 18.58 10.41
N LYS A 245 3.28 18.60 9.32
CA LYS A 245 2.48 19.75 8.90
C LYS A 245 1.39 20.14 9.92
N THR A 246 0.83 19.17 10.63
CA THR A 246 -0.20 19.42 11.66
C THR A 246 0.41 20.05 12.92
N LYS A 247 1.61 19.64 13.34
CA LYS A 247 2.30 20.22 14.50
C LYS A 247 2.72 21.68 14.30
N THR A 248 3.09 22.06 13.08
CA THR A 248 3.50 23.45 12.76
C THR A 248 2.32 24.40 12.84
N LYS A 249 1.10 23.98 12.48
CA LYS A 249 -0.11 24.82 12.51
C LYS A 249 -0.65 25.11 13.93
N THR A 250 -0.31 24.31 14.93
CA THR A 250 -0.79 24.52 16.30
C THR A 250 0.06 25.49 17.12
N HIS A 251 1.24 25.89 16.62
CA HIS A 251 2.13 26.81 17.33
C HIS A 251 1.94 28.30 16.96
N ASP A 252 1.17 28.60 15.90
CA ASP A 252 1.02 29.98 15.38
C ASP A 252 -0.29 30.68 15.81
N THR A 253 -0.91 30.29 16.93
CA THR A 253 -2.02 31.06 17.49
C THR A 253 -1.45 32.10 18.46
N PRO A 254 -1.40 33.41 18.10
CA PRO A 254 -0.94 34.43 19.02
C PRO A 254 -1.94 34.53 20.18
N LYS A 255 -1.45 34.33 21.40
CA LYS A 255 -2.21 34.64 22.62
C LYS A 255 -2.47 36.16 22.66
N THR A 256 -3.65 36.58 22.24
CA THR A 256 -4.15 37.92 22.46
C THR A 256 -4.24 38.17 23.98
N LYS A 257 -3.28 38.92 24.52
CA LYS A 257 -3.36 39.47 25.85
C LYS A 257 -4.52 40.47 25.91
N SER A 258 -5.61 40.08 26.54
CA SER A 258 -6.68 40.97 26.95
C SER A 258 -6.13 41.93 28.00
N SER A 259 -5.87 43.19 27.61
CA SER A 259 -5.62 44.29 28.55
C SER A 259 -6.94 44.67 29.19
N LYS A 260 -7.14 44.31 30.45
CA LYS A 260 -8.16 44.92 31.32
C LYS A 260 -7.77 46.36 31.55
N ALA A 261 -8.52 47.31 31.00
CA ALA A 261 -8.52 48.69 31.43
C ALA A 261 -9.22 48.79 32.78
N ILE A 262 -8.51 49.40 33.73
CA ILE A 262 -9.03 49.80 35.05
C ILE A 262 -9.64 51.17 34.87
N LYS A 263 -10.85 51.33 35.29
CA LYS A 263 -11.44 52.59 35.77
C LYS A 263 -11.99 52.35 37.17
#